data_b3c6fa56f3064860543dc7631f7d1eab
#
_entry.id   b3c6fa56f3064860543dc7631f7d1eab
#
_cell.length_a   1.000
_cell.length_b   1.000
_cell.length_c   1.000
_cell.angle_alpha   90.00
_cell.angle_beta   90.00
_cell.angle_gamma   90.00
#
_symmetry.space_group_name_H-M   'P 1'
#
loop_
_entity.id
_entity.type
_entity.pdbx_description
1 polymer ?
#
loop_
_entity_poly.entity_id
_entity_poly.type
_entity_poly.pdbx_seq_one_letter_code
_entity_poly.pdbx_strand_id
1 'polypeptide(L)'
;MVKNPAARRAETLVPIHPDIAARWSPRVFEPDAVLTPEDLVAVIEAARWAATWGHRQPVRFLVGLRGDETNTAISELLKRGNGYARAAGALVLVCADEGEDERTARYAAVDTGAAIAQLTVEAVSRGLIAHPMAGFNADGAREVFGIPDGVRPIAVVAVGSLGDYDNAPPQIVERDARGRERLPLEEVAFAGRWGVPLTLR
;
A
#
# COMPACT_ATOMS: atom_id res chain seq x y z
N MET A 1 24.21 -13.99 0.50
CA MET A 1 23.89 -13.03 -0.60
C MET A 1 22.39 -12.90 -0.68
N VAL A 2 21.82 -11.80 -0.27
CA VAL A 2 20.39 -11.49 -0.51
C VAL A 2 20.25 -11.33 -2.02
N LYS A 3 19.51 -12.25 -2.67
CA LYS A 3 19.22 -12.12 -4.10
C LYS A 3 18.51 -10.78 -4.31
N ASN A 4 18.97 -10.03 -5.31
CA ASN A 4 18.46 -8.70 -5.68
C ASN A 4 16.91 -8.65 -5.52
N PRO A 5 16.38 -7.81 -4.63
CA PRO A 5 14.94 -7.71 -4.40
C PRO A 5 14.13 -7.37 -5.67
N ALA A 6 14.74 -6.73 -6.66
CA ALA A 6 14.14 -6.46 -7.97
C ALA A 6 13.69 -7.74 -8.73
N ALA A 7 14.21 -8.91 -8.35
CA ALA A 7 13.84 -10.20 -8.97
C ALA A 7 12.69 -10.93 -8.25
N ARG A 8 12.00 -10.31 -7.30
CA ARG A 8 10.95 -10.94 -6.48
C ARG A 8 9.58 -10.92 -7.13
N ARG A 9 9.47 -11.46 -8.33
CA ARG A 9 8.16 -11.64 -8.97
C ARG A 9 7.33 -12.69 -8.25
N ALA A 10 6.01 -12.53 -8.29
CA ALA A 10 5.08 -13.54 -7.81
C ALA A 10 5.23 -14.82 -8.66
N GLU A 11 5.26 -15.98 -8.02
CA GLU A 11 5.12 -17.27 -8.66
C GLU A 11 3.62 -17.54 -8.83
N THR A 12 3.18 -17.73 -10.07
CA THR A 12 1.76 -17.86 -10.43
C THR A 12 1.56 -19.05 -11.35
N LEU A 13 0.39 -19.68 -11.28
CA LEU A 13 0.05 -20.85 -12.10
C LEU A 13 -0.02 -20.52 -13.60
N VAL A 14 -0.41 -19.29 -13.91
CA VAL A 14 -0.46 -18.75 -15.28
C VAL A 14 0.09 -17.33 -15.25
N PRO A 15 0.61 -16.77 -16.36
CA PRO A 15 1.08 -15.40 -16.40
C PRO A 15 -0.03 -14.41 -16.03
N ILE A 16 0.29 -13.45 -15.15
CA ILE A 16 -0.55 -12.30 -14.81
C ILE A 16 0.13 -11.01 -15.29
N HIS A 17 -0.57 -9.87 -15.18
CA HIS A 17 0.01 -8.58 -15.57
C HIS A 17 1.39 -8.35 -14.91
N PRO A 18 2.41 -7.92 -15.66
CA PRO A 18 3.78 -7.81 -15.17
C PRO A 18 3.94 -6.98 -13.89
N ASP A 19 3.22 -5.86 -13.76
CA ASP A 19 3.31 -4.98 -12.61
C ASP A 19 2.65 -5.59 -11.37
N ILE A 20 1.55 -6.35 -11.55
CA ILE A 20 0.95 -7.11 -10.45
C ILE A 20 1.91 -8.19 -9.95
N ALA A 21 2.57 -8.90 -10.86
CA ALA A 21 3.57 -9.91 -10.50
C ALA A 21 4.79 -9.29 -9.81
N ALA A 22 5.25 -8.12 -10.27
CA ALA A 22 6.39 -7.41 -9.72
C ALA A 22 6.09 -6.72 -8.38
N ARG A 23 4.84 -6.30 -8.14
CA ARG A 23 4.45 -5.57 -6.94
C ARG A 23 4.68 -6.40 -5.66
N TRP A 24 5.48 -5.87 -4.77
CA TRP A 24 5.65 -6.36 -3.38
C TRP A 24 5.82 -5.14 -2.46
N SER A 25 6.09 -5.34 -1.17
CA SER A 25 6.19 -4.27 -0.18
C SER A 25 7.59 -4.24 0.45
N PRO A 26 8.59 -3.69 -0.25
CA PRO A 26 9.94 -3.53 0.29
C PRO A 26 9.99 -2.51 1.43
N ARG A 27 11.03 -2.62 2.27
CA ARG A 27 11.25 -1.74 3.43
C ARG A 27 12.50 -0.90 3.33
N VAL A 28 13.20 -0.96 2.21
CA VAL A 28 14.39 -0.15 1.96
C VAL A 28 14.06 0.86 0.88
N PHE A 29 13.96 2.12 1.29
CA PHE A 29 13.75 3.27 0.41
C PHE A 29 15.06 4.01 0.20
N GLU A 30 15.26 4.55 -1.02
CA GLU A 30 16.40 5.40 -1.33
C GLU A 30 16.17 6.82 -0.76
N PRO A 31 16.93 7.23 0.27
CA PRO A 31 16.66 8.48 0.97
C PRO A 31 16.98 9.73 0.15
N ASP A 32 17.85 9.61 -0.85
CA ASP A 32 18.28 10.73 -1.68
C ASP A 32 17.49 10.84 -2.99
N ALA A 33 16.72 9.81 -3.35
CA ALA A 33 15.88 9.85 -4.55
C ALA A 33 14.73 10.84 -4.40
N VAL A 34 14.55 11.66 -5.42
CA VAL A 34 13.44 12.62 -5.49
C VAL A 34 12.24 11.96 -6.14
N LEU A 35 11.12 11.93 -5.42
CA LEU A 35 9.82 11.61 -6.00
C LEU A 35 9.24 12.86 -6.64
N THR A 36 8.97 12.82 -7.94
CA THR A 36 8.42 13.98 -8.64
C THR A 36 6.96 14.23 -8.25
N PRO A 37 6.49 15.50 -8.28
CA PRO A 37 5.06 15.79 -8.09
C PRO A 37 4.17 15.06 -9.11
N GLU A 38 4.64 14.88 -10.35
CA GLU A 38 3.91 14.15 -11.38
C GLU A 38 3.73 12.67 -11.01
N ASP A 39 4.78 11.99 -10.54
CA ASP A 39 4.69 10.60 -10.10
C ASP A 39 3.74 10.47 -8.91
N LEU A 40 3.81 11.39 -7.96
CA LEU A 40 2.91 11.40 -6.81
C LEU A 40 1.46 11.60 -7.23
N VAL A 41 1.19 12.56 -8.11
CA VAL A 41 -0.16 12.79 -8.65
C VAL A 41 -0.67 11.56 -9.38
N ALA A 42 0.16 10.90 -10.20
CA ALA A 42 -0.25 9.73 -10.96
C ALA A 42 -0.65 8.55 -10.05
N VAL A 43 0.10 8.26 -8.98
CA VAL A 43 -0.27 7.17 -8.06
C VAL A 43 -1.56 7.50 -7.28
N ILE A 44 -1.81 8.79 -6.96
CA ILE A 44 -3.07 9.22 -6.34
C ILE A 44 -4.22 9.16 -7.34
N GLU A 45 -4.01 9.56 -8.61
CA GLU A 45 -5.01 9.42 -9.67
C GLU A 45 -5.40 7.97 -9.88
N ALA A 46 -4.44 7.04 -9.96
CA ALA A 46 -4.74 5.62 -10.06
C ALA A 46 -5.62 5.13 -8.90
N ALA A 47 -5.33 5.57 -7.67
CA ALA A 47 -6.16 5.28 -6.51
C ALA A 47 -7.56 5.90 -6.61
N ARG A 48 -7.66 7.14 -7.09
CA ARG A 48 -8.92 7.87 -7.26
C ARG A 48 -9.85 7.20 -8.29
N TRP A 49 -9.28 6.57 -9.31
CA TRP A 49 -10.02 5.84 -10.35
C TRP A 49 -10.34 4.39 -9.99
N ALA A 50 -10.06 3.96 -8.77
CA ALA A 50 -10.51 2.65 -8.30
C ALA A 50 -12.05 2.56 -8.34
N ALA A 51 -12.54 1.36 -8.65
CA ALA A 51 -13.98 1.12 -8.62
C ALA A 51 -14.52 1.33 -7.19
N THR A 52 -15.67 1.99 -7.10
CA THR A 52 -16.34 2.27 -5.82
C THR A 52 -17.79 1.77 -5.84
N TRP A 53 -18.25 1.34 -4.69
CA TRP A 53 -19.62 0.92 -4.52
C TRP A 53 -20.59 2.10 -4.66
N GLY A 54 -21.57 1.98 -5.55
CA GLY A 54 -22.72 2.89 -5.68
C GLY A 54 -22.35 4.36 -5.99
N HIS A 55 -21.26 4.62 -6.72
CA HIS A 55 -20.76 5.97 -7.08
C HIS A 55 -20.36 6.83 -5.87
N ARG A 56 -20.05 6.25 -4.71
CA ARG A 56 -19.79 6.99 -3.47
C ARG A 56 -18.34 7.37 -3.44
N GLN A 57 -17.43 7.43 -3.86
CA GLN A 57 -16.05 7.89 -3.77
C GLN A 57 -15.60 8.16 -2.31
N PRO A 58 -15.55 7.13 -1.45
CA PRO A 58 -15.31 7.32 -0.01
C PRO A 58 -13.84 7.56 0.34
N VAL A 59 -12.91 7.36 -0.58
CA VAL A 59 -11.48 7.39 -0.25
C VAL A 59 -10.97 8.82 -0.18
N ARG A 60 -10.21 9.12 0.88
CA ARG A 60 -9.57 10.42 1.11
C ARG A 60 -8.08 10.22 1.36
N PHE A 61 -7.28 11.17 0.94
CA PHE A 61 -5.82 11.11 1.06
C PHE A 61 -5.28 12.36 1.74
N LEU A 62 -4.42 12.16 2.73
CA LEU A 62 -3.51 13.20 3.22
C LEU A 62 -2.12 12.83 2.71
N VAL A 63 -1.54 13.71 1.95
CA VAL A 63 -0.36 13.43 1.13
C VAL A 63 0.78 14.36 1.53
N GLY A 64 1.90 13.79 1.93
CA GLY A 64 3.12 14.52 2.28
C GLY A 64 4.32 14.06 1.46
N LEU A 65 4.94 14.98 0.72
CA LEU A 65 6.26 14.75 0.13
C LEU A 65 7.33 14.84 1.21
N ARG A 66 8.37 14.03 1.08
CA ARG A 66 9.51 14.09 2.01
C ARG A 66 10.04 15.53 2.13
N GLY A 67 10.13 15.99 3.37
CA GLY A 67 10.58 17.33 3.72
C GLY A 67 9.48 18.37 3.93
N ASP A 68 8.21 18.04 3.62
CA ASP A 68 7.09 18.92 3.97
C ASP A 68 6.51 18.63 5.38
N GLU A 69 5.68 19.55 5.88
CA GLU A 69 5.07 19.44 7.21
C GLU A 69 4.11 18.25 7.30
N THR A 70 3.37 17.94 6.25
CA THR A 70 2.42 16.81 6.20
C THR A 70 3.17 15.48 6.29
N ASN A 71 4.27 15.33 5.55
CA ASN A 71 5.12 14.15 5.63
C ASN A 71 5.71 13.97 7.04
N THR A 72 6.20 15.06 7.61
CA THR A 72 6.73 15.05 8.97
C THR A 72 5.68 14.59 9.97
N ALA A 73 4.48 15.15 9.92
CA ALA A 73 3.37 14.78 10.81
C ALA A 73 2.96 13.31 10.64
N ILE A 74 2.81 12.81 9.40
CA ILE A 74 2.50 11.38 9.14
C ILE A 74 3.63 10.48 9.66
N SER A 75 4.88 10.90 9.46
CA SER A 75 6.08 10.16 9.88
C SER A 75 6.14 9.96 11.41
N GLU A 76 5.71 10.95 12.18
CA GLU A 76 5.66 10.89 13.65
C GLU A 76 4.58 9.93 14.16
N LEU A 77 3.53 9.73 13.39
CA LEU A 77 2.45 8.79 13.72
C LEU A 77 2.83 7.32 13.49
N LEU A 78 3.92 7.03 12.75
CA LEU A 78 4.32 5.66 12.45
C LEU A 78 4.76 4.92 13.73
N LYS A 79 4.25 3.70 13.93
CA LYS A 79 4.73 2.82 14.98
C LYS A 79 6.19 2.40 14.71
N ARG A 80 6.94 2.10 15.78
CA ARG A 80 8.38 1.77 15.75
C ARG A 80 8.75 0.75 14.64
N GLY A 81 7.90 -0.25 14.38
CA GLY A 81 8.15 -1.27 13.36
C GLY A 81 8.10 -0.76 11.91
N ASN A 82 7.61 0.46 11.68
CA ASN A 82 7.47 1.10 10.37
C ASN A 82 8.38 2.32 10.18
N GLY A 83 9.35 2.53 11.08
CA GLY A 83 10.29 3.66 11.02
C GLY A 83 11.11 3.74 9.73
N TYR A 84 11.28 2.61 9.02
CA TYR A 84 11.95 2.56 7.70
C TYR A 84 11.25 3.44 6.65
N ALA A 85 9.93 3.65 6.77
CA ALA A 85 9.14 4.42 5.82
C ALA A 85 9.45 5.94 5.85
N ARG A 86 10.17 6.43 6.87
CA ARG A 86 10.64 7.82 6.93
C ARG A 86 11.59 8.19 5.80
N ALA A 87 12.27 7.21 5.21
CA ALA A 87 13.12 7.39 4.04
C ALA A 87 12.36 7.43 2.70
N ALA A 88 11.05 7.15 2.70
CA ALA A 88 10.26 7.19 1.47
C ALA A 88 10.18 8.60 0.89
N GLY A 89 9.99 8.71 -0.44
CA GLY A 89 9.81 9.98 -1.13
C GLY A 89 8.51 10.68 -0.80
N ALA A 90 7.46 9.90 -0.44
CA ALA A 90 6.20 10.42 0.08
C ALA A 90 5.55 9.45 1.07
N LEU A 91 4.73 10.00 1.96
CA LEU A 91 3.81 9.26 2.82
C LEU A 91 2.38 9.69 2.50
N VAL A 92 1.51 8.71 2.29
CA VAL A 92 0.09 8.92 1.98
C VAL A 92 -0.73 8.26 3.08
N LEU A 93 -1.40 9.06 3.91
CA LEU A 93 -2.39 8.57 4.85
C LEU A 93 -3.72 8.41 4.10
N VAL A 94 -4.18 7.17 4.01
CA VAL A 94 -5.41 6.80 3.31
C VAL A 94 -6.52 6.63 4.33
N CYS A 95 -7.63 7.35 4.10
CA CYS A 95 -8.80 7.34 4.95
C CYS A 95 -10.04 6.88 4.17
N ALA A 96 -10.99 6.29 4.89
CA ALA A 96 -12.30 5.89 4.40
C ALA A 96 -13.38 6.80 5.02
N ASP A 97 -14.13 7.49 4.20
CA ASP A 97 -15.37 8.17 4.58
C ASP A 97 -16.47 7.10 4.70
N GLU A 98 -16.86 6.78 5.92
CA GLU A 98 -17.76 5.67 6.23
C GLU A 98 -19.25 6.06 6.05
N GLY A 99 -19.53 7.34 5.79
CA GLY A 99 -20.90 7.83 5.65
C GLY A 99 -21.70 7.69 6.94
N GLU A 100 -23.03 7.62 6.81
CA GLU A 100 -23.97 7.64 7.94
C GLU A 100 -24.57 6.26 8.29
N ASP A 101 -24.29 5.22 7.53
CA ASP A 101 -24.87 3.89 7.71
C ASP A 101 -23.85 2.75 7.60
N GLU A 102 -24.13 1.62 8.27
CA GLU A 102 -23.25 0.45 8.30
C GLU A 102 -22.90 -0.12 6.91
N ARG A 103 -23.84 -0.04 5.96
CA ARG A 103 -23.60 -0.55 4.61
C ARG A 103 -22.58 0.30 3.90
N THR A 104 -22.69 1.63 4.01
CA THR A 104 -21.68 2.56 3.47
C THR A 104 -20.32 2.33 4.14
N ALA A 105 -20.26 2.24 5.46
CA ALA A 105 -19.05 1.97 6.20
C ALA A 105 -18.36 0.67 5.75
N ARG A 106 -19.14 -0.40 5.56
CA ARG A 106 -18.62 -1.70 5.09
C ARG A 106 -17.95 -1.60 3.72
N TYR A 107 -18.61 -0.95 2.76
CA TYR A 107 -18.09 -0.84 1.40
C TYR A 107 -17.00 0.22 1.26
N ALA A 108 -16.99 1.25 2.09
CA ALA A 108 -15.90 2.23 2.14
C ALA A 108 -14.54 1.56 2.43
N ALA A 109 -14.51 0.57 3.31
CA ALA A 109 -13.29 -0.21 3.56
C ALA A 109 -12.85 -1.05 2.35
N VAL A 110 -13.80 -1.65 1.61
CA VAL A 110 -13.53 -2.41 0.37
C VAL A 110 -12.96 -1.48 -0.70
N ASP A 111 -13.61 -0.34 -0.93
CA ASP A 111 -13.20 0.66 -1.91
C ASP A 111 -11.80 1.22 -1.59
N THR A 112 -11.52 1.44 -0.30
CA THR A 112 -10.20 1.89 0.17
C THR A 112 -9.12 0.84 -0.13
N GLY A 113 -9.42 -0.45 0.06
CA GLY A 113 -8.52 -1.53 -0.32
C GLY A 113 -8.24 -1.56 -1.82
N ALA A 114 -9.27 -1.35 -2.66
CA ALA A 114 -9.13 -1.25 -4.11
C ALA A 114 -8.27 -0.06 -4.52
N ALA A 115 -8.47 1.10 -3.91
CA ALA A 115 -7.68 2.30 -4.15
C ALA A 115 -6.19 2.09 -3.80
N ILE A 116 -5.89 1.50 -2.64
CA ILE A 116 -4.52 1.17 -2.24
C ILE A 116 -3.88 0.18 -3.24
N ALA A 117 -4.64 -0.81 -3.72
CA ALA A 117 -4.14 -1.78 -4.70
C ALA A 117 -3.75 -1.08 -6.01
N GLN A 118 -4.61 -0.21 -6.56
CA GLN A 118 -4.29 0.54 -7.78
C GLN A 118 -3.10 1.49 -7.59
N LEU A 119 -3.04 2.24 -6.48
CA LEU A 119 -1.90 3.07 -6.13
C LEU A 119 -0.59 2.28 -6.19
N THR A 120 -0.56 1.09 -5.57
CA THR A 120 0.65 0.28 -5.50
C THR A 120 1.07 -0.31 -6.85
N VAL A 121 0.12 -0.61 -7.72
CA VAL A 121 0.40 -1.10 -9.09
C VAL A 121 0.93 0.05 -9.95
N GLU A 122 0.31 1.23 -9.89
CA GLU A 122 0.80 2.41 -10.61
C GLU A 122 2.20 2.81 -10.18
N ALA A 123 2.50 2.75 -8.87
CA ALA A 123 3.87 3.00 -8.40
C ALA A 123 4.88 2.04 -9.06
N VAL A 124 4.56 0.75 -9.15
CA VAL A 124 5.44 -0.24 -9.81
C VAL A 124 5.61 0.02 -11.30
N SER A 125 4.55 0.40 -12.01
CA SER A 125 4.63 0.72 -13.45
C SER A 125 5.55 1.91 -13.74
N ARG A 126 5.74 2.79 -12.76
CA ARG A 126 6.67 3.94 -12.80
C ARG A 126 8.08 3.62 -12.27
N GLY A 127 8.37 2.35 -11.98
CA GLY A 127 9.66 1.96 -11.40
C GLY A 127 9.83 2.34 -9.92
N LEU A 128 8.75 2.74 -9.26
CA LEU A 128 8.70 3.04 -7.84
C LEU A 128 8.32 1.80 -7.02
N ILE A 129 8.47 1.92 -5.71
CA ILE A 129 7.96 0.95 -4.75
C ILE A 129 6.90 1.61 -3.85
N ALA A 130 5.96 0.79 -3.38
CA ALA A 130 4.97 1.23 -2.43
C ALA A 130 4.76 0.19 -1.32
N HIS A 131 4.63 0.67 -0.08
CA HIS A 131 4.44 -0.18 1.10
C HIS A 131 3.26 0.30 1.95
N PRO A 132 2.08 -0.33 1.84
CA PRO A 132 0.95 -0.06 2.72
C PRO A 132 1.21 -0.60 4.13
N MET A 133 0.90 0.21 5.15
CA MET A 133 1.15 -0.08 6.56
C MET A 133 -0.10 0.23 7.41
N ALA A 134 -0.51 -0.71 8.26
CA ALA A 134 -1.54 -0.49 9.27
C ALA A 134 -0.94 -0.07 10.64
N GLY A 135 0.38 -0.10 10.78
CA GLY A 135 1.08 0.20 12.03
C GLY A 135 1.36 1.68 12.22
N PHE A 136 0.35 2.48 12.52
CA PHE A 136 0.44 3.90 12.87
C PHE A 136 -0.53 4.26 14.00
N ASN A 137 -0.47 5.47 14.53
CA ASN A 137 -1.40 6.00 15.52
C ASN A 137 -2.59 6.67 14.82
N ALA A 138 -3.70 5.94 14.69
CA ALA A 138 -4.90 6.43 14.00
C ALA A 138 -5.61 7.56 14.77
N ASP A 139 -5.63 7.49 16.10
CA ASP A 139 -6.25 8.52 16.93
C ASP A 139 -5.43 9.81 16.87
N GLY A 140 -4.11 9.71 16.98
CA GLY A 140 -3.21 10.84 16.77
C GLY A 140 -3.34 11.47 15.37
N ALA A 141 -3.61 10.65 14.33
CA ALA A 141 -3.86 11.18 13.00
C ALA A 141 -5.14 12.02 12.95
N ARG A 142 -6.20 11.60 13.65
CA ARG A 142 -7.43 12.40 13.78
C ARG A 142 -7.16 13.76 14.40
N GLU A 143 -6.40 13.78 15.47
CA GLU A 143 -6.07 15.00 16.19
C GLU A 143 -5.21 15.95 15.37
N VAL A 144 -4.11 15.43 14.79
CA VAL A 144 -3.12 16.24 14.04
C VAL A 144 -3.73 16.83 12.78
N PHE A 145 -4.54 16.04 12.05
CA PHE A 145 -5.08 16.45 10.75
C PHE A 145 -6.54 16.92 10.79
N GLY A 146 -7.17 16.98 11.96
CA GLY A 146 -8.57 17.39 12.10
C GLY A 146 -9.53 16.47 11.31
N ILE A 147 -9.23 15.15 11.27
CA ILE A 147 -10.07 14.20 10.54
C ILE A 147 -11.42 14.07 11.23
N PRO A 148 -12.53 14.36 10.54
CA PRO A 148 -13.84 14.39 11.16
C PRO A 148 -14.34 13.00 11.58
N ASP A 149 -15.35 13.00 12.48
CA ASP A 149 -16.09 11.78 12.78
C ASP A 149 -16.71 11.21 11.51
N GLY A 150 -16.81 9.87 11.43
CA GLY A 150 -17.27 9.17 10.23
C GLY A 150 -16.20 9.00 9.13
N VAL A 151 -15.02 9.60 9.27
CA VAL A 151 -13.86 9.32 8.41
C VAL A 151 -12.81 8.53 9.18
N ARG A 152 -12.48 7.33 8.72
CA ARG A 152 -11.57 6.42 9.40
C ARG A 152 -10.19 6.36 8.72
N PRO A 153 -9.09 6.69 9.41
CA PRO A 153 -7.74 6.41 8.95
C PRO A 153 -7.52 4.90 8.81
N ILE A 154 -7.14 4.43 7.62
CA ILE A 154 -7.03 2.99 7.31
C ILE A 154 -5.58 2.52 7.23
N ALA A 155 -4.75 3.24 6.49
CA ALA A 155 -3.36 2.85 6.25
C ALA A 155 -2.50 4.07 5.93
N VAL A 156 -1.20 3.96 6.20
CA VAL A 156 -0.19 4.83 5.61
C VAL A 156 0.50 4.07 4.51
N VAL A 157 0.58 4.66 3.31
CA VAL A 157 1.33 4.09 2.19
C VAL A 157 2.61 4.91 1.98
N ALA A 158 3.75 4.26 2.13
CA ALA A 158 5.03 4.83 1.78
C ALA A 158 5.30 4.61 0.29
N VAL A 159 5.69 5.65 -0.45
CA VAL A 159 5.99 5.61 -1.90
C VAL A 159 7.37 6.22 -2.14
N GLY A 160 8.18 5.61 -3.00
CA GLY A 160 9.50 6.11 -3.34
C GLY A 160 10.32 5.14 -4.19
N SER A 161 11.59 5.43 -4.37
CA SER A 161 12.52 4.55 -5.07
C SER A 161 13.04 3.45 -4.15
N LEU A 162 13.36 2.29 -4.73
CA LEU A 162 13.99 1.19 -4.01
C LEU A 162 15.43 1.58 -3.63
N GLY A 163 15.77 1.43 -2.35
CA GLY A 163 17.11 1.71 -1.85
C GLY A 163 18.04 0.49 -1.90
N ASP A 164 19.29 0.72 -1.52
CA ASP A 164 20.34 -0.29 -1.49
C ASP A 164 20.24 -1.14 -0.21
N TYR A 165 20.18 -2.46 -0.39
CA TYR A 165 20.14 -3.43 0.71
C TYR A 165 21.50 -3.68 1.37
N ASP A 166 22.60 -3.33 0.74
CA ASP A 166 23.95 -3.53 1.30
C ASP A 166 24.15 -2.64 2.54
N ASN A 167 23.45 -1.51 2.60
CA ASN A 167 23.48 -0.57 3.72
C ASN A 167 22.24 -0.67 4.65
N ALA A 168 21.32 -1.61 4.39
CA ALA A 168 20.10 -1.74 5.16
C ALA A 168 20.31 -2.48 6.50
N PRO A 169 19.54 -2.18 7.56
CA PRO A 169 19.61 -2.91 8.81
C PRO A 169 19.38 -4.41 8.63
N PRO A 170 20.18 -5.29 9.25
CA PRO A 170 20.09 -6.75 9.03
C PRO A 170 18.68 -7.33 9.22
N GLN A 171 17.94 -6.85 10.22
CA GLN A 171 16.56 -7.27 10.47
C GLN A 171 15.59 -6.89 9.32
N ILE A 172 15.85 -5.82 8.60
CA ILE A 172 15.06 -5.43 7.42
C ILE A 172 15.42 -6.34 6.25
N VAL A 173 16.72 -6.57 6.04
CA VAL A 173 17.23 -7.49 5.01
C VAL A 173 16.62 -8.89 5.19
N GLU A 174 16.65 -9.43 6.41
CA GLU A 174 16.06 -10.73 6.73
C GLU A 174 14.55 -10.77 6.44
N ARG A 175 13.80 -9.76 6.89
CA ARG A 175 12.34 -9.67 6.65
C ARG A 175 11.99 -9.59 5.17
N ASP A 176 12.74 -8.82 4.41
CA ASP A 176 12.50 -8.63 2.98
C ASP A 176 13.05 -9.80 2.14
N ALA A 177 13.95 -10.63 2.69
CA ALA A 177 14.44 -11.85 2.05
C ALA A 177 13.45 -13.03 2.13
N ARG A 178 12.42 -12.97 2.99
CA ARG A 178 11.43 -14.06 3.14
C ARG A 178 10.68 -14.31 1.84
N GLY A 179 10.38 -15.57 1.54
CA GLY A 179 9.59 -15.97 0.37
C GLY A 179 8.26 -15.23 0.26
N ARG A 180 7.79 -15.06 -0.97
CA ARG A 180 6.45 -14.53 -1.24
C ARG A 180 5.52 -15.72 -1.44
N GLU A 181 4.93 -16.19 -0.38
CA GLU A 181 4.02 -17.33 -0.40
C GLU A 181 2.57 -16.90 -0.43
N ARG A 182 1.74 -17.69 -1.06
CA ARG A 182 0.28 -17.60 -1.04
C ARG A 182 -0.28 -19.00 -0.87
N LEU A 183 -1.46 -19.08 -0.30
CA LEU A 183 -2.22 -20.33 -0.28
C LEU A 183 -2.39 -20.85 -1.72
N PRO A 184 -2.39 -22.18 -1.93
CA PRO A 184 -2.72 -22.79 -3.21
C PRO A 184 -4.06 -22.31 -3.73
N LEU A 185 -4.25 -22.29 -5.07
CA LEU A 185 -5.49 -21.79 -5.67
C LEU A 185 -6.70 -22.59 -5.22
N GLU A 186 -6.57 -23.89 -5.01
CA GLU A 186 -7.61 -24.78 -4.52
C GLU A 186 -8.10 -24.49 -3.09
N GLU A 187 -7.31 -23.76 -2.30
CA GLU A 187 -7.70 -23.33 -0.96
C GLU A 187 -8.40 -21.97 -0.93
N VAL A 188 -8.38 -21.23 -2.04
CA VAL A 188 -8.93 -19.86 -2.11
C VAL A 188 -10.01 -19.68 -3.18
N ALA A 189 -10.12 -20.63 -4.13
CA ALA A 189 -11.10 -20.56 -5.21
C ALA A 189 -11.95 -21.86 -5.24
N PHE A 190 -13.25 -21.69 -5.13
CA PHE A 190 -14.20 -22.79 -5.02
C PHE A 190 -15.27 -22.72 -6.10
N ALA A 191 -15.84 -23.88 -6.48
CA ALA A 191 -16.95 -23.99 -7.42
C ALA A 191 -18.09 -24.84 -6.85
N GLY A 192 -19.31 -24.38 -7.03
CA GLY A 192 -20.53 -25.08 -6.59
C GLY A 192 -20.81 -24.94 -5.08
N ARG A 193 -19.85 -25.24 -4.22
CA ARG A 193 -19.97 -25.11 -2.76
C ARG A 193 -18.67 -24.58 -2.16
N TRP A 194 -18.77 -23.95 -1.00
CA TRP A 194 -17.61 -23.62 -0.19
C TRP A 194 -16.76 -24.86 0.13
N GLY A 195 -15.46 -24.77 -0.07
CA GLY A 195 -14.51 -25.85 0.18
C GLY A 195 -14.39 -26.89 -0.95
N VAL A 196 -15.15 -26.77 -2.03
CA VAL A 196 -14.98 -27.61 -3.23
C VAL A 196 -14.07 -26.83 -4.20
N PRO A 197 -12.82 -27.30 -4.43
CA PRO A 197 -11.88 -26.57 -5.27
C PRO A 197 -12.39 -26.32 -6.68
N LEU A 198 -12.05 -25.14 -7.23
CA LEU A 198 -12.28 -24.83 -8.63
C LEU A 198 -11.42 -25.73 -9.51
N THR A 199 -12.05 -26.57 -10.31
CA THR A 199 -11.38 -27.40 -11.34
C THR A 199 -11.56 -26.76 -12.70
N LEU A 200 -10.47 -26.29 -13.30
CA LEU A 200 -10.46 -25.80 -14.67
C LEU A 200 -10.07 -26.97 -15.59
N ARG A 201 -10.96 -27.34 -16.50
CA ARG A 201 -10.74 -28.37 -17.54
C ARG A 201 -10.11 -27.74 -18.78
#